data_9aeb70d67a2c0c402726a6c126198dec
#
_entry.id   9aeb70d67a2c0c402726a6c126198dec
#
_cell.length_a   1.000
_cell.length_b   1.000
_cell.length_c   1.000
_cell.angle_alpha   90.00
_cell.angle_beta   90.00
_cell.angle_gamma   90.00
#
_symmetry.space_group_name_H-M   'P 1'
#
loop_
_entity.id
_entity.type
_entity.pdbx_description
1 polymer ?
#
loop_
_entity_poly.entity_id
_entity_poly.type
_entity_poly.pdbx_seq_one_letter_code
_entity_poly.pdbx_strand_id
1 'polypeptide(L)'
;MASATKQQPLKDVSNSSVRVEIFDQAYNLRGSDPDYILKLAGYVDAKMRAVAEQTSTVDSVRLAVLAALNIADEYHLIKRKYDGGAINYQQQAQQLAHALDEVLEENRRAG
;
A
#
# COMPACT_ATOMS: atom_id res chain seq x y z
N MET A 1 17.75 25.38 26.37
CA MET A 1 17.41 25.17 26.04
C MET A 1 17.32 24.83 25.52
N ALA A 2 17.33 24.46 25.16
CA ALA A 2 17.09 24.17 24.62
C ALA A 2 16.89 23.47 24.48
N SER A 3 16.90 23.26 24.61
CA SER A 3 16.62 22.71 24.34
C SER A 3 16.28 22.18 23.96
N ALA A 4 16.07 22.12 24.00
CA ALA A 4 15.67 21.67 23.50
C ALA A 4 15.83 21.35 22.61
N THR A 5 16.11 21.34 22.30
CA THR A 5 16.21 21.22 21.49
C THR A 5 17.04 20.70 21.04
N LYS A 6 17.56 20.53 21.03
CA LYS A 6 18.14 20.16 20.52
C LYS A 6 18.50 19.11 20.51
N GLN A 7 19.15 18.78 20.75
CA GLN A 7 19.38 17.76 20.76
C GLN A 7 18.73 16.84 20.36
N GLN A 8 18.38 16.91 20.11
CA GLN A 8 17.51 16.22 19.67
C GLN A 8 17.54 15.76 18.33
N PRO A 9 18.41 15.96 17.39
CA PRO A 9 18.30 15.61 16.01
C PRO A 9 18.05 14.15 15.76
N LEU A 10 18.72 13.28 16.42
CA LEU A 10 18.52 11.88 16.20
C LEU A 10 17.22 11.41 16.71
N LYS A 11 16.85 11.87 17.86
CA LYS A 11 15.61 11.50 18.39
C LYS A 11 14.51 12.03 17.56
N ASP A 12 14.68 13.21 17.04
CA ASP A 12 13.68 13.83 16.22
C ASP A 12 13.45 13.07 14.95
N VAL A 13 14.47 12.47 14.41
CA VAL A 13 14.30 11.68 13.20
C VAL A 13 13.39 10.51 13.44
N SER A 14 13.58 9.79 14.54
CA SER A 14 12.73 8.65 14.78
C SER A 14 11.32 9.04 15.12
N ASN A 15 11.10 10.30 15.53
CA ASN A 15 9.77 10.78 15.82
C ASN A 15 9.24 11.73 14.78
N SER A 16 9.97 11.88 13.68
CA SER A 16 9.57 12.81 12.66
C SER A 16 8.25 12.44 12.04
N SER A 17 7.51 13.46 11.70
CA SER A 17 6.27 13.30 10.99
C SER A 17 6.53 13.57 9.52
N VAL A 18 6.08 12.68 8.67
CA VAL A 18 6.24 12.81 7.24
C VAL A 18 4.86 12.96 6.63
N ARG A 19 4.65 14.03 5.91
CA ARG A 19 3.39 14.22 5.23
C ARG A 19 3.42 13.50 3.89
N VAL A 20 2.46 12.63 3.67
CA VAL A 20 2.36 11.91 2.41
C VAL A 20 0.97 12.12 1.85
N GLU A 21 0.84 11.94 0.55
CA GLU A 21 -0.45 11.99 -0.11
C GLU A 21 -0.67 10.68 -0.80
N ILE A 22 -1.79 10.05 -0.48
CA ILE A 22 -2.16 8.78 -1.08
C ILE A 22 -3.58 8.93 -1.57
N PHE A 23 -3.76 8.74 -2.85
CA PHE A 23 -5.05 8.87 -3.52
C PHE A 23 -5.72 10.18 -3.16
N ASP A 24 -4.94 11.26 -3.24
CA ASP A 24 -5.38 12.64 -3.03
C ASP A 24 -5.77 12.96 -1.59
N GLN A 25 -5.38 12.11 -0.65
CA GLN A 25 -5.61 12.36 0.76
C GLN A 25 -4.28 12.51 1.44
N ALA A 26 -4.18 13.43 2.37
CA ALA A 26 -2.94 13.68 3.08
C ALA A 26 -2.92 12.97 4.42
N TYR A 27 -1.77 12.42 4.74
CA TYR A 27 -1.57 11.70 6.00
C TYR A 27 -0.23 12.12 6.59
N ASN A 28 -0.18 12.18 7.91
CA ASN A 28 1.06 12.42 8.60
C ASN A 28 1.49 11.14 9.28
N LEU A 29 2.62 10.62 8.86
CA LEU A 29 3.12 9.35 9.35
C LEU A 29 4.40 9.57 10.12
N ARG A 30 4.72 8.66 11.01
CA ARG A 30 5.94 8.74 11.78
C ARG A 30 6.88 7.65 11.35
N GLY A 31 8.14 7.96 11.33
CA GLY A 31 9.14 6.99 11.00
C GLY A 31 10.52 7.58 11.07
N SER A 32 11.51 6.70 11.04
CA SER A 32 12.90 7.12 11.14
C SER A 32 13.52 7.39 9.78
N ASP A 33 12.84 7.04 8.71
CA ASP A 33 13.39 7.21 7.37
C ASP A 33 12.33 7.86 6.48
N PRO A 34 12.31 9.18 6.43
CA PRO A 34 11.27 9.89 5.66
C PRO A 34 11.26 9.53 4.18
N ASP A 35 12.43 9.36 3.58
CA ASP A 35 12.48 9.04 2.16
C ASP A 35 11.87 7.69 1.87
N TYR A 36 12.09 6.75 2.76
CA TYR A 36 11.52 5.42 2.61
C TYR A 36 10.00 5.47 2.74
N ILE A 37 9.52 6.27 3.70
CA ILE A 37 8.08 6.41 3.89
C ILE A 37 7.42 7.03 2.67
N LEU A 38 8.06 8.04 2.08
CA LEU A 38 7.54 8.63 0.87
C LEU A 38 7.48 7.62 -0.28
N LYS A 39 8.48 6.78 -0.34
CA LYS A 39 8.52 5.75 -1.36
C LYS A 39 7.38 4.76 -1.19
N LEU A 40 7.13 4.36 0.04
CA LEU A 40 6.03 3.44 0.32
C LEU A 40 4.68 4.07 -0.03
N ALA A 41 4.52 5.34 0.35
CA ALA A 41 3.28 6.04 0.07
C ALA A 41 3.04 6.13 -1.43
N GLY A 42 4.10 6.42 -2.19
CA GLY A 42 3.98 6.49 -3.64
C GLY A 42 3.59 5.17 -4.25
N TYR A 43 4.08 4.09 -3.68
CA TYR A 43 3.75 2.76 -4.16
C TYR A 43 2.28 2.44 -3.93
N VAL A 44 1.80 2.74 -2.72
CA VAL A 44 0.39 2.51 -2.40
C VAL A 44 -0.50 3.38 -3.28
N ASP A 45 -0.12 4.64 -3.44
CA ASP A 45 -0.87 5.55 -4.29
C ASP A 45 -1.00 5.00 -5.71
N ALA A 46 0.09 4.52 -6.26
CA ALA A 46 0.09 3.98 -7.61
C ALA A 46 -0.80 2.75 -7.71
N LYS A 47 -0.79 1.91 -6.68
CA LYS A 47 -1.63 0.72 -6.68
C LYS A 47 -3.11 1.09 -6.61
N MET A 48 -3.45 2.06 -5.80
CA MET A 48 -4.84 2.49 -5.71
C MET A 48 -5.32 3.09 -7.01
N ARG A 49 -4.47 3.87 -7.68
CA ARG A 49 -4.87 4.46 -8.94
C ARG A 49 -5.02 3.40 -10.03
N ALA A 50 -4.16 2.40 -10.02
CA ALA A 50 -4.28 1.31 -10.99
C ALA A 50 -5.59 0.56 -10.80
N VAL A 51 -5.96 0.29 -9.55
CA VAL A 51 -7.23 -0.39 -9.30
C VAL A 51 -8.40 0.50 -9.70
N ALA A 52 -8.29 1.78 -9.42
CA ALA A 52 -9.36 2.71 -9.75
C ALA A 52 -9.64 2.75 -11.25
N GLU A 53 -8.60 2.56 -12.05
CA GLU A 53 -8.78 2.55 -13.50
C GLU A 53 -9.50 1.31 -13.99
N GLN A 54 -9.48 0.25 -13.21
CA GLN A 54 -10.06 -1.02 -13.62
C GLN A 54 -11.44 -1.24 -13.04
N THR A 55 -11.92 -0.31 -12.25
CA THR A 55 -13.22 -0.49 -11.61
C THR A 55 -14.01 0.77 -11.75
N SER A 56 -15.29 0.67 -11.51
CA SER A 56 -16.16 1.84 -11.57
C SER A 56 -16.43 2.41 -10.19
N THR A 57 -15.84 1.85 -9.15
CA THR A 57 -16.08 2.35 -7.81
C THR A 57 -15.28 3.62 -7.55
N VAL A 58 -15.87 4.52 -6.79
CA VAL A 58 -15.14 5.70 -6.32
C VAL A 58 -14.94 5.63 -4.82
N ASP A 59 -15.28 4.52 -4.21
CA ASP A 59 -15.16 4.33 -2.77
C ASP A 59 -13.69 4.08 -2.44
N SER A 60 -13.07 5.06 -1.81
CA SER A 60 -11.64 4.95 -1.55
C SER A 60 -11.29 3.83 -0.57
N VAL A 61 -12.22 3.47 0.31
CA VAL A 61 -11.97 2.36 1.22
C VAL A 61 -11.88 1.05 0.44
N ARG A 62 -12.79 0.85 -0.49
CA ARG A 62 -12.74 -0.36 -1.31
C ARG A 62 -11.51 -0.40 -2.18
N LEU A 63 -11.14 0.74 -2.73
CA LEU A 63 -9.94 0.82 -3.54
C LEU A 63 -8.71 0.49 -2.71
N ALA A 64 -8.68 0.97 -1.46
CA ALA A 64 -7.56 0.67 -0.58
C ALA A 64 -7.47 -0.82 -0.26
N VAL A 65 -8.61 -1.46 -0.04
CA VAL A 65 -8.63 -2.89 0.24
C VAL A 65 -8.12 -3.67 -0.96
N LEU A 66 -8.58 -3.31 -2.14
CA LEU A 66 -8.14 -4.00 -3.35
C LEU A 66 -6.65 -3.79 -3.60
N ALA A 67 -6.19 -2.57 -3.37
CA ALA A 67 -4.77 -2.28 -3.51
C ALA A 67 -3.95 -3.08 -2.50
N ALA A 68 -4.45 -3.18 -1.27
CA ALA A 68 -3.76 -3.95 -0.24
C ALA A 68 -3.65 -5.41 -0.62
N LEU A 69 -4.71 -5.98 -1.18
CA LEU A 69 -4.67 -7.36 -1.65
C LEU A 69 -3.64 -7.54 -2.76
N ASN A 70 -3.58 -6.57 -3.65
CA ASN A 70 -2.64 -6.62 -4.73
C ASN A 70 -1.20 -6.60 -4.23
N ILE A 71 -0.95 -5.72 -3.25
CA ILE A 71 0.38 -5.62 -2.66
C ILE A 71 0.74 -6.88 -1.89
N ALA A 72 -0.22 -7.41 -1.15
CA ALA A 72 0.00 -8.65 -0.41
C ALA A 72 0.34 -9.79 -1.36
N ASP A 73 -0.32 -9.83 -2.50
CA ASP A 73 -0.03 -10.85 -3.48
C ASP A 73 1.40 -10.72 -4.00
N GLU A 74 1.81 -9.49 -4.29
CA GLU A 74 3.18 -9.25 -4.74
C GLU A 74 4.19 -9.71 -3.70
N TYR A 75 3.90 -9.42 -2.45
CA TYR A 75 4.79 -9.83 -1.37
C TYR A 75 4.93 -11.36 -1.34
N HIS A 76 3.81 -12.06 -1.40
CA HIS A 76 3.85 -13.52 -1.30
C HIS A 76 4.49 -14.15 -2.52
N LEU A 77 4.29 -13.57 -3.69
CA LEU A 77 4.93 -14.08 -4.88
C LEU A 77 6.45 -13.94 -4.80
N ILE A 78 6.91 -12.80 -4.34
CA ILE A 78 8.34 -12.56 -4.20
C ILE A 78 8.93 -13.49 -3.16
N LYS A 79 8.25 -13.61 -2.02
CA LYS A 79 8.72 -14.47 -0.96
C LYS A 79 8.82 -15.91 -1.41
N ARG A 80 7.83 -16.37 -2.14
CA ARG A 80 7.82 -17.72 -2.64
C ARG A 80 8.96 -17.96 -3.61
N LYS A 81 9.26 -16.97 -4.42
CA LYS A 81 10.36 -17.04 -5.34
C LYS A 81 11.69 -17.19 -4.61
N TYR A 82 11.87 -16.41 -3.56
CA TYR A 82 13.08 -16.51 -2.76
C TYR A 82 13.19 -17.86 -2.06
N ASP A 83 12.08 -18.41 -1.66
CA ASP A 83 12.06 -19.69 -0.97
C ASP A 83 12.13 -20.86 -1.93
N GLY A 84 12.22 -20.60 -3.23
CA GLY A 84 12.28 -21.68 -4.19
C GLY A 84 10.96 -22.31 -4.49
N GLY A 85 9.87 -21.69 -4.03
CA GLY A 85 8.55 -22.25 -4.25
C GLY A 85 7.80 -21.60 -5.37
N ALA A 86 8.47 -21.43 -6.49
CA ALA A 86 7.88 -20.71 -7.60
C ALA A 86 6.86 -21.51 -8.39
N ILE A 87 6.71 -22.75 -8.07
CA ILE A 87 5.87 -23.65 -8.84
C ILE A 87 4.45 -23.17 -8.99
N ASN A 88 3.89 -22.65 -7.93
CA ASN A 88 2.47 -22.25 -7.96
C ASN A 88 2.25 -20.79 -8.25
N TYR A 89 3.26 -20.19 -8.79
CA TYR A 89 3.25 -18.76 -9.04
C TYR A 89 2.05 -18.33 -9.85
N GLN A 90 1.88 -18.90 -11.01
CA GLN A 90 0.79 -18.55 -11.89
C GLN A 90 -0.57 -18.89 -11.29
N GLN A 91 -0.63 -20.02 -10.66
CA GLN A 91 -1.87 -20.47 -10.08
C GLN A 91 -2.34 -19.51 -8.99
N GLN A 92 -1.41 -19.03 -8.19
CA GLN A 92 -1.78 -18.10 -7.15
C GLN A 92 -2.17 -16.74 -7.69
N ALA A 93 -1.51 -16.31 -8.74
CA ALA A 93 -1.89 -15.07 -9.38
C ALA A 93 -3.30 -15.16 -9.91
N GLN A 94 -3.67 -16.31 -10.46
CA GLN A 94 -5.01 -16.50 -10.96
C GLN A 94 -6.03 -16.50 -9.84
N GLN A 95 -5.67 -17.09 -8.71
CA GLN A 95 -6.57 -17.11 -7.57
C GLN A 95 -6.83 -15.70 -7.04
N LEU A 96 -5.80 -14.88 -7.02
CA LEU A 96 -5.99 -13.51 -6.57
C LEU A 96 -6.86 -12.74 -7.56
N ALA A 97 -6.62 -12.93 -8.84
CA ALA A 97 -7.41 -12.26 -9.85
C ALA A 97 -8.88 -12.61 -9.69
N HIS A 98 -9.16 -13.88 -9.41
CA HIS A 98 -10.53 -14.32 -9.21
C HIS A 98 -11.14 -13.67 -7.97
N ALA A 99 -10.37 -13.60 -6.88
CA ALA A 99 -10.86 -12.98 -5.67
C ALA A 99 -11.15 -11.50 -5.87
N LEU A 100 -10.30 -10.83 -6.61
CA LEU A 100 -10.52 -9.43 -6.91
C LEU A 100 -11.78 -9.24 -7.76
N ASP A 101 -11.97 -10.14 -8.71
CA ASP A 101 -13.19 -10.08 -9.53
C ASP A 101 -14.43 -10.23 -8.69
N GLU A 102 -14.38 -11.12 -7.72
CA GLU A 102 -15.54 -11.33 -6.84
C GLU A 102 -15.84 -10.09 -6.03
N VAL A 103 -14.81 -9.44 -5.52
CA VAL A 103 -15.01 -8.23 -4.75
C VAL A 103 -15.57 -7.12 -5.63
N LEU A 104 -15.07 -7.01 -6.85
CA LEU A 104 -15.57 -6.01 -7.77
C LEU A 104 -17.01 -6.27 -8.15
N GLU A 105 -17.34 -7.54 -8.32
CA GLU A 105 -18.71 -7.91 -8.64
C GLU A 105 -19.66 -7.55 -7.50
N GLU A 106 -19.26 -7.86 -6.29
CA GLU A 106 -20.01 -7.48 -5.11
C GLU A 106 -20.21 -5.98 -5.04
N ASN A 107 -19.16 -5.26 -5.31
CA ASN A 107 -19.19 -3.81 -5.27
C ASN A 107 -20.18 -3.26 -6.31
N ARG A 108 -20.19 -3.86 -7.48
CA ARG A 108 -21.12 -3.42 -8.52
C ARG A 108 -22.56 -3.68 -8.12
N ARG A 109 -22.80 -4.81 -7.48
CA ARG A 109 -24.16 -5.14 -7.05
C ARG A 109 -24.61 -4.26 -5.90
N ALA A 110 -23.69 -3.91 -5.04
CA ALA A 110 -24.02 -3.07 -3.89
C ALA A 110 -24.19 -1.63 -4.29
N GLY A 111 -23.52 -1.23 -5.32
CA GLY A 111 -23.58 0.15 -5.76
C GLY A 111 -24.69 0.35 -6.71
#